data_69421d971e384d0b6e9c530a618f4c48
#
_entry.id   69421d971e384d0b6e9c530a618f4c48
#
_cell.length_a   1.000
_cell.length_b   1.000
_cell.length_c   1.000
_cell.angle_alpha   90.00
_cell.angle_beta   90.00
_cell.angle_gamma   90.00
#
_symmetry.space_group_name_H-M   'P 1'
#
loop_
_entity.id
_entity.type
_entity.pdbx_description
1 polymer ?
#
loop_
_entity_poly.entity_id
_entity_poly.type
_entity_poly.pdbx_seq_one_letter_code
_entity_poly.pdbx_strand_id
1 'polypeptide(L)'
;MKRLASRLSRWLYGSLISGVFSIQLCYAADPTQGFAGKNEWIFYRVEITDAADQPAVDASIDLIRRFNKVLARNGITMAFAMAPLKARIYAEYLPGDVKINPYMAGNYDRMEQALRAAQVNVVDLNGPFLNSPQRNSDTPLFLRLDTHWSPTGAMLAAESIRAAIDANPALKKALEAIPEEKFVMTRGTRRTNSPMRDLVAKLPEGSPAFAAELVLSFLVSREKKAAGSLLGNDAAAAITLIGSSYSAPWYRLPDALRYALQRDILAISVEATHGSWVGMESYLRDDSFQTNKPKLLIWEMPERDMSKPPDFKFREARYHSDNTEWLLRVAAWAQSNCTPSPVAAKVVAGGLVTNATDSVTAGKTTDQDFIELSFDKPIGKLDYLIASVATTGSKKIVLEASGSGVETRWFDVPAPGNGAEHVLKTPLPSDGKGFTTLRIFPGKSSAFVFKGLQVCRQPEDLLK
;
A
#
# COMPACT_ATOMS: atom_id res chain seq x y z
N MET A 1 -50.34 -34.64 41.97
CA MET A 1 -50.91 -34.64 43.34
C MET A 1 -50.41 -33.42 44.05
N LYS A 2 -51.42 -32.59 44.41
CA LYS A 2 -51.62 -31.84 45.67
C LYS A 2 -50.46 -30.89 46.03
N ARG A 3 -50.74 -29.54 45.86
CA ARG A 3 -51.44 -28.63 46.81
C ARG A 3 -50.47 -28.02 47.84
N LEU A 4 -50.43 -26.82 47.96
CA LEU A 4 -51.12 -25.64 48.54
C LEU A 4 -50.12 -25.01 49.53
N ALA A 5 -49.99 -23.85 49.76
CA ALA A 5 -50.72 -22.56 49.82
C ALA A 5 -49.93 -21.67 50.80
N SER A 6 -49.80 -20.50 50.55
CA SER A 6 -50.49 -19.22 50.96
C SER A 6 -49.87 -18.52 52.18
N ARG A 7 -49.76 -17.24 52.05
CA ARG A 7 -50.21 -16.05 52.84
C ARG A 7 -49.10 -15.07 53.19
N LEU A 8 -49.19 -13.91 52.57
CA LEU A 8 -49.66 -12.63 53.15
C LEU A 8 -48.80 -12.06 54.30
N SER A 9 -48.13 -10.91 54.15
CA SER A 9 -48.73 -9.62 54.47
C SER A 9 -47.74 -8.45 54.51
N ARG A 10 -48.12 -7.35 53.88
CA ARG A 10 -48.17 -5.94 54.33
C ARG A 10 -46.89 -5.09 54.39
N TRP A 11 -46.88 -4.12 53.45
CA TRP A 11 -46.71 -2.68 53.61
C TRP A 11 -45.50 -2.14 54.35
N LEU A 12 -44.62 -1.47 53.57
CA LEU A 12 -44.05 -0.18 53.95
C LEU A 12 -43.79 0.64 52.69
N TYR A 13 -44.44 1.77 52.59
CA TYR A 13 -44.19 2.81 51.57
C TYR A 13 -42.83 3.44 51.88
N GLY A 14 -41.87 3.32 50.92
CA GLY A 14 -40.67 4.10 50.90
C GLY A 14 -40.59 4.78 49.55
N SER A 15 -40.79 6.09 49.51
CA SER A 15 -40.64 6.94 48.32
C SER A 15 -39.21 6.93 47.87
N LEU A 16 -38.89 6.16 46.84
CA LEU A 16 -37.64 6.25 46.10
C LEU A 16 -37.83 7.27 45.01
N ILE A 17 -37.21 8.45 45.19
CA ILE A 17 -36.99 9.45 44.14
C ILE A 17 -36.05 8.81 43.12
N SER A 18 -36.62 8.32 42.01
CA SER A 18 -35.85 7.86 40.85
C SER A 18 -35.27 9.07 40.14
N GLY A 19 -34.08 9.48 40.54
CA GLY A 19 -33.24 10.36 39.75
C GLY A 19 -32.90 9.64 38.45
N VAL A 20 -33.56 9.99 37.34
CA VAL A 20 -33.17 9.58 36.00
C VAL A 20 -31.86 10.30 35.69
N PHE A 21 -30.74 9.66 35.96
CA PHE A 21 -29.45 10.05 35.39
C PHE A 21 -29.52 9.71 33.90
N SER A 22 -29.86 10.68 33.07
CA SER A 22 -29.64 10.61 31.61
C SER A 22 -28.13 10.56 31.39
N ILE A 23 -27.58 9.37 31.29
CA ILE A 23 -26.24 9.20 30.73
C ILE A 23 -26.36 9.61 29.26
N GLN A 24 -26.01 10.86 28.99
CA GLN A 24 -25.70 11.26 27.62
C GLN A 24 -24.46 10.47 27.20
N LEU A 25 -24.69 9.34 26.51
CA LEU A 25 -23.67 8.68 25.73
C LEU A 25 -23.27 9.69 24.64
N CYS A 26 -22.19 10.43 24.85
CA CYS A 26 -21.48 11.08 23.77
C CYS A 26 -21.01 9.99 22.82
N TYR A 27 -21.82 9.66 21.82
CA TYR A 27 -21.34 8.89 20.68
C TYR A 27 -20.21 9.73 20.06
N ALA A 28 -18.97 9.27 20.19
CA ALA A 28 -17.89 9.81 19.42
C ALA A 28 -18.32 9.73 17.96
N ALA A 29 -18.30 10.87 17.25
CA ALA A 29 -18.71 10.91 15.86
C ALA A 29 -17.87 9.92 15.05
N ASP A 30 -18.50 9.14 14.17
CA ASP A 30 -17.83 8.16 13.33
C ASP A 30 -16.67 8.84 12.54
N PRO A 31 -15.40 8.44 12.75
CA PRO A 31 -14.27 9.04 12.06
C PRO A 31 -14.30 8.83 10.55
N THR A 32 -15.08 7.86 10.05
CA THR A 32 -15.25 7.62 8.61
C THR A 32 -16.33 8.51 7.98
N GLN A 33 -17.00 9.33 8.77
CA GLN A 33 -18.07 10.21 8.31
C GLN A 33 -17.52 11.47 7.66
N GLY A 34 -18.16 11.89 6.55
CA GLY A 34 -18.02 13.21 5.97
C GLY A 34 -18.82 14.27 6.74
N PHE A 35 -18.44 15.52 6.63
CA PHE A 35 -19.23 16.64 7.14
C PHE A 35 -19.13 17.84 6.21
N ALA A 36 -20.22 18.61 6.15
CA ALA A 36 -20.28 19.80 5.32
C ALA A 36 -19.53 20.97 5.97
N GLY A 37 -18.72 21.66 5.17
CA GLY A 37 -18.08 22.92 5.49
C GLY A 37 -18.82 24.11 4.84
N LYS A 38 -18.13 25.26 4.76
CA LYS A 38 -18.62 26.47 4.07
C LYS A 38 -18.50 26.29 2.56
N ASN A 39 -19.33 27.03 1.80
CA ASN A 39 -19.26 27.14 0.33
C ASN A 39 -19.26 25.76 -0.39
N GLU A 40 -20.11 24.85 0.06
CA GLU A 40 -20.26 23.48 -0.48
C GLU A 40 -18.99 22.60 -0.39
N TRP A 41 -18.03 22.96 0.45
CA TRP A 41 -16.92 22.05 0.75
C TRP A 41 -17.40 20.94 1.67
N ILE A 42 -16.96 19.74 1.39
CA ILE A 42 -17.14 18.57 2.27
C ILE A 42 -15.75 18.10 2.71
N PHE A 43 -15.64 17.78 3.98
CA PHE A 43 -14.40 17.29 4.60
C PHE A 43 -14.58 15.90 5.18
N TYR A 44 -13.46 15.23 5.37
CA TYR A 44 -13.42 13.91 5.96
C TYR A 44 -13.07 14.03 7.45
N ARG A 45 -13.90 13.48 8.32
CA ARG A 45 -13.77 13.67 9.76
C ARG A 45 -12.44 13.16 10.33
N VAL A 46 -11.89 12.09 9.76
CA VAL A 46 -10.58 11.55 10.15
C VAL A 46 -9.44 12.58 10.04
N GLU A 47 -9.60 13.61 9.21
CA GLU A 47 -8.56 14.64 9.01
C GLU A 47 -8.53 15.72 10.11
N ILE A 48 -9.56 15.74 10.97
CA ILE A 48 -9.70 16.71 12.07
C ILE A 48 -9.76 16.05 13.44
N THR A 49 -9.49 14.74 13.53
CA THR A 49 -9.47 14.01 14.79
C THR A 49 -8.38 14.52 15.73
N ASP A 50 -8.54 14.25 17.02
CA ASP A 50 -7.79 14.91 18.11
C ASP A 50 -6.28 14.63 18.10
N ALA A 51 -5.85 13.47 17.64
CA ALA A 51 -4.43 13.13 17.47
C ALA A 51 -4.27 11.95 16.51
N ALA A 52 -3.14 11.93 15.78
CA ALA A 52 -2.68 10.68 15.18
C ALA A 52 -2.17 9.72 16.27
N ASP A 53 -2.31 8.43 16.02
CA ASP A 53 -1.66 7.40 16.85
C ASP A 53 -0.13 7.50 16.63
N GLN A 54 0.57 8.20 17.52
CA GLN A 54 2.01 8.47 17.37
C GLN A 54 2.84 7.17 17.31
N PRO A 55 2.60 6.15 18.14
CA PRO A 55 3.28 4.87 17.98
C PRO A 55 3.10 4.24 16.60
N ALA A 56 1.91 4.32 16.01
CA ALA A 56 1.66 3.81 14.68
C ALA A 56 2.35 4.64 13.59
N VAL A 57 2.41 5.97 13.75
CA VAL A 57 3.18 6.86 12.86
C VAL A 57 4.66 6.53 12.94
N ASP A 58 5.21 6.36 14.14
CA ASP A 58 6.62 6.02 14.34
C ASP A 58 6.97 4.64 13.74
N ALA A 59 6.07 3.67 13.87
CA ALA A 59 6.20 2.36 13.22
C ALA A 59 6.22 2.49 11.69
N SER A 60 5.34 3.30 11.11
CA SER A 60 5.34 3.56 9.66
C SER A 60 6.63 4.20 9.19
N ILE A 61 7.14 5.21 9.91
CA ILE A 61 8.40 5.88 9.59
C ILE A 61 9.58 4.89 9.65
N ASP A 62 9.63 4.05 10.69
CA ASP A 62 10.70 3.05 10.82
C ASP A 62 10.66 2.01 9.69
N LEU A 63 9.47 1.52 9.32
CA LEU A 63 9.30 0.60 8.19
C LEU A 63 9.74 1.24 6.87
N ILE A 64 9.33 2.47 6.58
CA ILE A 64 9.72 3.21 5.38
C ILE A 64 11.25 3.40 5.36
N ARG A 65 11.86 3.77 6.47
CA ARG A 65 13.32 3.91 6.63
C ARG A 65 14.06 2.62 6.30
N ARG A 66 13.66 1.51 6.91
CA ARG A 66 14.30 0.20 6.69
C ARG A 66 14.12 -0.26 5.25
N PHE A 67 12.92 -0.12 4.73
CA PHE A 67 12.64 -0.51 3.35
C PHE A 67 13.37 0.37 2.34
N ASN A 68 13.51 1.68 2.58
CA ASN A 68 14.33 2.57 1.74
C ASN A 68 15.79 2.08 1.65
N LYS A 69 16.38 1.62 2.77
CA LYS A 69 17.72 1.03 2.76
C LYS A 69 17.80 -0.25 1.91
N VAL A 70 16.75 -1.08 1.96
CA VAL A 70 16.69 -2.29 1.12
C VAL A 70 16.65 -1.92 -0.35
N LEU A 71 15.81 -0.97 -0.73
CA LEU A 71 15.71 -0.50 -2.12
C LEU A 71 17.06 0.06 -2.61
N ALA A 72 17.67 0.94 -1.83
CA ALA A 72 18.97 1.54 -2.17
C ALA A 72 20.10 0.51 -2.39
N ARG A 73 20.17 -0.54 -1.56
CA ARG A 73 21.10 -1.66 -1.73
C ARG A 73 20.86 -2.45 -3.01
N ASN A 74 19.64 -2.41 -3.53
CA ASN A 74 19.24 -3.07 -4.76
C ASN A 74 19.22 -2.15 -5.99
N GLY A 75 19.83 -0.96 -5.87
CA GLY A 75 19.99 -0.01 -6.98
C GLY A 75 18.71 0.78 -7.32
N ILE A 76 17.73 0.79 -6.43
CA ILE A 76 16.46 1.51 -6.60
C ILE A 76 16.48 2.76 -5.72
N THR A 77 16.33 3.93 -6.33
CA THR A 77 16.20 5.18 -5.58
C THR A 77 14.72 5.49 -5.35
N MET A 78 14.34 5.77 -4.11
CA MET A 78 12.95 6.05 -3.75
C MET A 78 12.75 7.55 -3.46
N ALA A 79 11.69 8.13 -4.01
CA ALA A 79 11.08 9.39 -3.59
C ALA A 79 9.78 9.08 -2.84
N PHE A 80 9.63 9.60 -1.63
CA PHE A 80 8.43 9.40 -0.82
C PHE A 80 7.63 10.69 -0.74
N ALA A 81 6.35 10.66 -1.13
CA ALA A 81 5.47 11.82 -1.20
C ALA A 81 4.21 11.58 -0.36
N MET A 82 3.98 12.45 0.63
CA MET A 82 2.75 12.41 1.43
C MET A 82 1.72 13.37 0.84
N ALA A 83 0.53 12.87 0.45
CA ALA A 83 -0.59 13.74 0.08
C ALA A 83 -1.13 14.45 1.33
N PRO A 84 -1.14 15.81 1.37
CA PRO A 84 -1.50 16.55 2.57
C PRO A 84 -3.00 16.48 2.88
N LEU A 85 -3.38 16.74 4.13
CA LEU A 85 -4.79 16.77 4.55
C LEU A 85 -5.54 17.92 3.88
N LYS A 86 -6.65 17.62 3.22
CA LYS A 86 -7.55 18.62 2.63
C LYS A 86 -8.04 19.63 3.66
N ALA A 87 -8.37 19.15 4.87
CA ALA A 87 -8.84 20.02 5.95
C ALA A 87 -7.79 21.07 6.36
N ARG A 88 -6.48 20.75 6.30
CA ARG A 88 -5.40 21.72 6.58
C ARG A 88 -5.22 22.69 5.42
N ILE A 89 -5.23 22.20 4.19
CA ILE A 89 -5.07 23.08 3.01
C ILE A 89 -6.22 24.07 2.87
N TYR A 90 -7.42 23.72 3.31
CA TYR A 90 -8.65 24.50 3.18
C TYR A 90 -9.34 24.76 4.52
N ALA A 91 -8.54 25.06 5.55
CA ALA A 91 -9.03 25.27 6.91
C ALA A 91 -10.07 26.40 7.04
N GLU A 92 -10.02 27.42 6.15
CA GLU A 92 -10.98 28.53 6.12
C GLU A 92 -12.41 28.11 5.73
N TYR A 93 -12.55 26.98 5.06
CA TYR A 93 -13.86 26.42 4.68
C TYR A 93 -14.42 25.46 5.71
N LEU A 94 -13.70 25.18 6.79
CA LEU A 94 -14.27 24.42 7.91
C LEU A 94 -15.43 25.18 8.57
N PRO A 95 -16.43 24.50 9.16
CA PRO A 95 -17.45 25.14 9.99
C PRO A 95 -16.81 25.97 11.11
N GLY A 96 -17.48 27.03 11.57
CA GLY A 96 -16.88 27.97 12.52
C GLY A 96 -16.53 27.38 13.88
N ASP A 97 -17.20 26.29 14.28
CA ASP A 97 -17.00 25.51 15.50
C ASP A 97 -15.96 24.39 15.34
N VAL A 98 -15.56 24.10 14.11
CA VAL A 98 -14.58 23.04 13.80
C VAL A 98 -13.20 23.64 13.57
N LYS A 99 -12.22 23.16 14.32
CA LYS A 99 -10.82 23.55 14.16
C LYS A 99 -9.95 22.30 14.08
N ILE A 100 -8.89 22.41 13.28
CA ILE A 100 -7.85 21.37 13.28
C ILE A 100 -7.10 21.48 14.62
N ASN A 101 -6.98 20.36 15.30
CA ASN A 101 -6.17 20.27 16.52
C ASN A 101 -4.73 20.76 16.24
N PRO A 102 -4.08 21.53 17.13
CA PRO A 102 -2.69 21.99 16.93
C PRO A 102 -1.70 20.87 16.66
N TYR A 103 -1.91 19.69 17.26
CA TYR A 103 -1.09 18.51 16.95
C TYR A 103 -1.23 18.11 15.48
N MET A 104 -2.45 17.99 14.95
CA MET A 104 -2.70 17.63 13.56
C MET A 104 -2.28 18.74 12.58
N ALA A 105 -2.38 19.99 12.99
CA ALA A 105 -1.90 21.11 12.16
C ALA A 105 -0.40 20.99 11.83
N GLY A 106 0.43 20.61 12.81
CA GLY A 106 1.88 20.41 12.63
C GLY A 106 2.30 18.98 12.29
N ASN A 107 1.37 18.06 12.09
CA ASN A 107 1.68 16.63 11.96
C ASN A 107 2.49 16.32 10.69
N TYR A 108 2.15 16.95 9.57
CA TYR A 108 2.89 16.77 8.31
C TYR A 108 4.36 17.13 8.47
N ASP A 109 4.65 18.29 9.04
CA ASP A 109 6.02 18.79 9.19
C ASP A 109 6.84 17.90 10.13
N ARG A 110 6.22 17.38 11.21
CA ARG A 110 6.88 16.42 12.11
C ARG A 110 7.24 15.13 11.41
N MET A 111 6.31 14.55 10.63
CA MET A 111 6.56 13.32 9.86
C MET A 111 7.62 13.54 8.78
N GLU A 112 7.54 14.66 8.05
CA GLU A 112 8.54 15.02 7.04
C GLU A 112 9.93 15.12 7.66
N GLN A 113 10.08 15.86 8.76
CA GLN A 113 11.34 16.01 9.47
C GLN A 113 11.89 14.65 9.95
N ALA A 114 11.04 13.80 10.53
CA ALA A 114 11.43 12.48 10.99
C ALA A 114 11.90 11.56 9.84
N LEU A 115 11.19 11.58 8.72
CA LEU A 115 11.57 10.82 7.51
C LEU A 115 12.89 11.34 6.91
N ARG A 116 13.09 12.66 6.85
CA ARG A 116 14.37 13.26 6.40
C ARG A 116 15.51 12.90 7.33
N ALA A 117 15.31 12.95 8.65
CA ALA A 117 16.28 12.51 9.64
C ALA A 117 16.63 11.02 9.48
N ALA A 118 15.66 10.22 9.04
CA ALA A 118 15.81 8.81 8.69
C ALA A 118 16.42 8.57 7.28
N GLN A 119 16.91 9.60 6.61
CA GLN A 119 17.52 9.56 5.28
C GLN A 119 16.58 9.06 4.16
N VAL A 120 15.29 9.29 4.30
CA VAL A 120 14.30 9.09 3.23
C VAL A 120 14.26 10.35 2.36
N ASN A 121 14.25 10.20 1.03
CA ASN A 121 14.08 11.33 0.11
C ASN A 121 12.59 11.73 0.09
N VAL A 122 12.19 12.59 1.02
CA VAL A 122 10.80 13.05 1.16
C VAL A 122 10.57 14.26 0.26
N VAL A 123 9.46 14.24 -0.44
CA VAL A 123 8.92 15.36 -1.22
C VAL A 123 7.96 16.15 -0.35
N ASP A 124 8.22 17.42 -0.14
CA ASP A 124 7.23 18.32 0.48
C ASP A 124 6.12 18.64 -0.53
N LEU A 125 4.91 18.24 -0.20
CA LEU A 125 3.68 18.66 -0.89
C LEU A 125 2.88 19.67 -0.08
N ASN A 126 3.08 19.74 1.24
CA ASN A 126 2.31 20.63 2.12
C ASN A 126 2.59 22.09 1.86
N GLY A 127 3.87 22.49 1.84
CA GLY A 127 4.28 23.86 1.58
C GLY A 127 3.79 24.39 0.23
N PRO A 128 4.07 23.71 -0.90
CA PRO A 128 3.53 24.08 -2.21
C PRO A 128 2.01 24.19 -2.25
N PHE A 129 1.27 23.26 -1.63
CA PHE A 129 -0.20 23.30 -1.61
C PHE A 129 -0.75 24.48 -0.79
N LEU A 130 -0.18 24.78 0.37
CA LEU A 130 -0.58 25.91 1.21
C LEU A 130 -0.32 27.26 0.53
N ASN A 131 0.80 27.39 -0.19
CA ASN A 131 1.27 28.65 -0.77
C ASN A 131 0.89 28.83 -2.24
N SER A 132 0.23 27.86 -2.86
CA SER A 132 -0.15 27.97 -4.27
C SER A 132 -1.16 29.09 -4.53
N PRO A 133 -0.94 29.95 -5.52
CA PRO A 133 -1.94 30.93 -5.93
C PRO A 133 -3.21 30.27 -6.50
N GLN A 134 -3.12 29.02 -6.93
CA GLN A 134 -4.27 28.28 -7.45
C GLN A 134 -5.16 27.70 -6.33
N ARG A 135 -4.72 27.71 -5.08
CA ARG A 135 -5.46 27.20 -3.94
C ARG A 135 -6.89 27.76 -3.87
N ASN A 136 -7.03 29.09 -4.00
CA ASN A 136 -8.31 29.78 -3.94
C ASN A 136 -8.83 30.24 -5.32
N SER A 137 -8.34 29.60 -6.39
CA SER A 137 -8.82 29.88 -7.73
C SER A 137 -10.14 29.14 -8.02
N ASP A 138 -10.67 29.36 -9.19
CA ASP A 138 -11.84 28.65 -9.71
C ASP A 138 -11.53 27.20 -10.18
N THR A 139 -10.25 26.78 -10.07
CA THR A 139 -9.77 25.42 -10.25
C THR A 139 -8.93 25.00 -9.03
N PRO A 140 -9.56 24.82 -7.85
CA PRO A 140 -8.86 24.60 -6.60
C PRO A 140 -8.04 23.31 -6.62
N LEU A 141 -7.09 23.18 -5.70
CA LEU A 141 -6.16 22.04 -5.65
C LEU A 141 -6.84 20.74 -5.21
N PHE A 142 -7.92 20.80 -4.43
CA PHE A 142 -8.74 19.67 -4.05
C PHE A 142 -10.15 19.79 -4.62
N LEU A 143 -10.76 18.65 -4.90
CA LEU A 143 -12.18 18.58 -5.23
C LEU A 143 -13.00 18.91 -3.97
N ARG A 144 -14.03 19.76 -4.12
CA ARG A 144 -14.84 20.18 -2.97
C ARG A 144 -15.65 19.04 -2.38
N LEU A 145 -16.19 18.17 -3.25
CA LEU A 145 -17.10 17.10 -2.90
C LEU A 145 -16.42 15.73 -2.71
N ASP A 146 -15.11 15.69 -2.85
CA ASP A 146 -14.32 14.46 -2.86
C ASP A 146 -13.09 14.59 -1.95
N THR A 147 -12.55 13.48 -1.50
CA THR A 147 -11.37 13.44 -0.61
C THR A 147 -10.10 13.89 -1.33
N HIS A 148 -10.03 13.70 -2.64
CA HIS A 148 -8.79 13.76 -3.41
C HIS A 148 -8.51 15.14 -3.99
N TRP A 149 -7.29 15.33 -4.45
CA TRP A 149 -6.94 16.49 -5.24
C TRP A 149 -7.69 16.53 -6.58
N SER A 150 -7.81 17.75 -7.11
CA SER A 150 -8.28 18.01 -8.45
C SER A 150 -7.17 17.75 -9.48
N PRO A 151 -7.45 17.81 -10.79
CA PRO A 151 -6.39 17.80 -11.81
C PRO A 151 -5.36 18.91 -11.61
N THR A 152 -5.74 20.08 -11.10
CA THR A 152 -4.82 21.18 -10.74
C THR A 152 -3.89 20.78 -9.59
N GLY A 153 -4.43 20.14 -8.55
CA GLY A 153 -3.62 19.64 -7.44
C GLY A 153 -2.69 18.51 -7.84
N ALA A 154 -3.15 17.59 -8.70
CA ALA A 154 -2.30 16.54 -9.24
C ALA A 154 -1.12 17.09 -10.06
N MET A 155 -1.33 18.15 -10.83
CA MET A 155 -0.24 18.82 -11.56
C MET A 155 0.74 19.46 -10.58
N LEU A 156 0.26 20.18 -9.56
CA LEU A 156 1.13 20.78 -8.54
C LEU A 156 1.93 19.72 -7.79
N ALA A 157 1.31 18.58 -7.46
CA ALA A 157 2.02 17.46 -6.85
C ALA A 157 3.14 16.92 -7.74
N ALA A 158 2.87 16.75 -9.04
CA ALA A 158 3.86 16.28 -10.00
C ALA A 158 5.01 17.30 -10.21
N GLU A 159 4.71 18.58 -10.27
CA GLU A 159 5.70 19.66 -10.34
C GLU A 159 6.56 19.73 -9.07
N SER A 160 5.96 19.53 -7.89
CA SER A 160 6.68 19.47 -6.61
C SER A 160 7.59 18.23 -6.54
N ILE A 161 7.13 17.08 -7.02
CA ILE A 161 7.95 15.86 -7.12
C ILE A 161 9.12 16.11 -8.08
N ARG A 162 8.89 16.73 -9.24
CA ARG A 162 9.96 17.09 -10.18
C ARG A 162 10.98 18.03 -9.55
N ALA A 163 10.53 19.08 -8.87
CA ALA A 163 11.42 20.03 -8.20
C ALA A 163 12.27 19.35 -7.10
N ALA A 164 11.67 18.44 -6.34
CA ALA A 164 12.39 17.66 -5.32
C ALA A 164 13.44 16.71 -5.95
N ILE A 165 13.11 16.10 -7.10
CA ILE A 165 14.05 15.27 -7.85
C ILE A 165 15.22 16.11 -8.35
N ASP A 166 14.97 17.29 -8.90
CA ASP A 166 16.03 18.17 -9.43
C ASP A 166 16.94 18.71 -8.32
N ALA A 167 16.39 18.93 -7.13
CA ALA A 167 17.12 19.42 -5.96
C ALA A 167 17.94 18.33 -5.23
N ASN A 168 17.61 17.05 -5.41
CA ASN A 168 18.28 15.94 -4.72
C ASN A 168 19.22 15.18 -5.67
N PRO A 169 20.54 15.16 -5.42
CA PRO A 169 21.51 14.54 -6.33
C PRO A 169 21.25 13.05 -6.60
N ALA A 170 20.77 12.28 -5.62
CA ALA A 170 20.51 10.85 -5.80
C ALA A 170 19.27 10.62 -6.68
N LEU A 171 18.19 11.36 -6.43
CA LEU A 171 16.97 11.30 -7.24
C LEU A 171 17.23 11.79 -8.68
N LYS A 172 17.97 12.90 -8.81
CA LYS A 172 18.36 13.47 -10.10
C LYS A 172 19.15 12.47 -10.93
N LYS A 173 20.19 11.87 -10.34
CA LYS A 173 21.00 10.83 -10.99
C LYS A 173 20.15 9.63 -11.43
N ALA A 174 19.20 9.20 -10.61
CA ALA A 174 18.30 8.09 -10.97
C ALA A 174 17.40 8.46 -12.16
N LEU A 175 16.85 9.68 -12.21
CA LEU A 175 16.04 10.15 -13.33
C LEU A 175 16.86 10.31 -14.61
N GLU A 176 18.06 10.90 -14.54
CA GLU A 176 18.95 11.11 -15.69
C GLU A 176 19.45 9.79 -16.32
N ALA A 177 19.48 8.71 -15.54
CA ALA A 177 19.82 7.38 -16.04
C ALA A 177 18.68 6.71 -16.85
N ILE A 178 17.52 7.38 -16.98
CA ILE A 178 16.34 6.90 -17.71
C ILE A 178 16.21 7.73 -18.98
N PRO A 179 16.10 7.10 -20.16
CA PRO A 179 15.93 7.80 -21.42
C PRO A 179 14.74 8.77 -21.39
N GLU A 180 14.93 9.94 -21.97
CA GLU A 180 13.87 10.94 -22.08
C GLU A 180 12.87 10.56 -23.15
N GLU A 181 11.60 10.79 -22.84
CA GLU A 181 10.49 10.62 -23.77
C GLU A 181 9.64 11.89 -23.72
N LYS A 182 9.27 12.38 -24.90
CA LYS A 182 8.51 13.62 -24.97
C LYS A 182 7.02 13.38 -24.74
N PHE A 183 6.50 14.00 -23.70
CA PHE A 183 5.09 14.03 -23.38
C PHE A 183 4.53 15.45 -23.53
N VAL A 184 3.39 15.55 -24.18
CA VAL A 184 2.69 16.81 -24.44
C VAL A 184 1.39 16.83 -23.66
N MET A 185 1.13 17.95 -23.00
CA MET A 185 -0.11 18.18 -22.28
C MET A 185 -1.06 19.05 -23.10
N THR A 186 -2.29 18.61 -23.25
CA THR A 186 -3.39 19.39 -23.79
C THR A 186 -4.36 19.72 -22.66
N ARG A 187 -4.48 20.99 -22.33
CA ARG A 187 -5.46 21.46 -21.33
C ARG A 187 -6.85 21.45 -21.92
N GLY A 188 -7.83 21.00 -21.14
CA GLY A 188 -9.24 21.14 -21.48
C GLY A 188 -9.62 22.62 -21.61
N THR A 189 -10.48 22.94 -22.56
CA THR A 189 -11.00 24.31 -22.76
C THR A 189 -12.35 24.52 -22.11
N ARG A 190 -13.00 23.44 -21.70
CA ARG A 190 -14.34 23.44 -21.08
C ARG A 190 -14.29 22.67 -19.77
N ARG A 191 -15.00 23.20 -18.77
CA ARG A 191 -15.24 22.47 -17.53
C ARG A 191 -16.29 21.39 -17.76
N THR A 192 -16.09 20.25 -17.13
CA THR A 192 -17.01 19.11 -17.16
C THR A 192 -17.39 18.73 -15.73
N ASN A 193 -18.56 18.13 -15.57
CA ASN A 193 -18.97 17.56 -14.29
C ASN A 193 -17.96 16.51 -13.83
N SER A 194 -17.45 16.65 -12.61
CA SER A 194 -16.67 15.60 -11.97
C SER A 194 -17.60 14.49 -11.51
N PRO A 195 -17.36 13.23 -11.89
CA PRO A 195 -18.04 12.09 -11.28
C PRO A 195 -17.52 11.80 -9.86
N MET A 196 -16.37 12.38 -9.49
CA MET A 196 -15.69 12.14 -8.21
C MET A 196 -16.38 12.95 -7.11
N ARG A 197 -16.94 12.24 -6.12
CA ARG A 197 -17.70 12.82 -5.01
C ARG A 197 -17.86 11.84 -3.85
N ASP A 198 -16.78 11.17 -3.47
CA ASP A 198 -16.78 10.12 -2.46
C ASP A 198 -17.24 10.61 -1.07
N LEU A 199 -16.99 11.89 -0.75
CA LEU A 199 -17.40 12.48 0.52
C LEU A 199 -18.91 12.71 0.62
N VAL A 200 -19.61 12.89 -0.50
CA VAL A 200 -21.08 13.03 -0.49
C VAL A 200 -21.73 11.75 0.02
N ALA A 201 -21.20 10.58 -0.37
CA ALA A 201 -21.71 9.29 0.10
C ALA A 201 -21.39 9.03 1.59
N LYS A 202 -20.52 9.82 2.20
CA LYS A 202 -20.12 9.73 3.62
C LYS A 202 -20.87 10.71 4.52
N LEU A 203 -21.69 11.58 3.95
CA LEU A 203 -22.50 12.52 4.75
C LEU A 203 -23.61 11.77 5.51
N PRO A 204 -24.03 12.30 6.67
CA PRO A 204 -25.17 11.78 7.40
C PRO A 204 -26.42 11.71 6.53
N GLU A 205 -27.29 10.73 6.81
CA GLU A 205 -28.59 10.63 6.19
C GLU A 205 -29.39 11.94 6.38
N GLY A 206 -30.12 12.37 5.33
CA GLY A 206 -30.84 13.64 5.33
C GLY A 206 -30.00 14.89 5.04
N SER A 207 -28.73 14.74 4.75
CA SER A 207 -27.89 15.86 4.32
C SER A 207 -28.41 16.48 3.02
N PRO A 208 -28.18 17.83 2.80
CA PRO A 208 -28.57 18.49 1.57
C PRO A 208 -27.97 17.84 0.32
N ALA A 209 -28.66 17.94 -0.80
CA ALA A 209 -28.10 17.53 -2.08
C ALA A 209 -27.04 18.52 -2.56
N PHE A 210 -25.93 18.00 -3.09
CA PHE A 210 -24.85 18.78 -3.68
C PHE A 210 -24.87 18.63 -5.20
N ALA A 211 -24.77 19.74 -5.92
CA ALA A 211 -24.59 19.72 -7.37
C ALA A 211 -23.22 19.13 -7.74
N ALA A 212 -23.12 18.53 -8.92
CA ALA A 212 -21.84 18.03 -9.42
C ALA A 212 -20.84 19.20 -9.57
N GLU A 213 -19.62 18.97 -9.13
CA GLU A 213 -18.53 19.94 -9.24
C GLU A 213 -18.02 20.03 -10.69
N LEU A 214 -17.80 21.25 -11.16
CA LEU A 214 -17.24 21.51 -12.49
C LEU A 214 -15.72 21.59 -12.41
N VAL A 215 -15.03 20.71 -13.11
CA VAL A 215 -13.57 20.65 -13.13
C VAL A 215 -13.00 20.91 -14.52
N LEU A 216 -11.84 21.52 -14.57
CA LEU A 216 -11.01 21.64 -15.76
C LEU A 216 -9.93 20.57 -15.70
N SER A 217 -9.90 19.67 -16.68
CA SER A 217 -8.93 18.58 -16.73
C SER A 217 -7.92 18.79 -17.88
N PHE A 218 -6.95 17.90 -17.97
CA PHE A 218 -5.95 17.85 -19.04
C PHE A 218 -5.78 16.40 -19.52
N LEU A 219 -5.20 16.26 -20.68
CA LEU A 219 -4.76 15.00 -21.25
C LEU A 219 -3.25 15.07 -21.49
N VAL A 220 -2.56 13.97 -21.26
CA VAL A 220 -1.14 13.83 -21.57
C VAL A 220 -0.97 12.71 -22.58
N SER A 221 -0.25 12.97 -23.65
CA SER A 221 0.04 12.00 -24.67
C SER A 221 1.53 12.00 -24.98
N ARG A 222 2.06 10.81 -25.30
CA ARG A 222 3.42 10.68 -25.84
C ARG A 222 3.46 11.28 -27.24
N GLU A 223 4.45 12.12 -27.53
CA GLU A 223 4.67 12.60 -28.89
C GLU A 223 5.10 11.43 -29.78
N LYS A 224 4.42 11.26 -30.91
CA LYS A 224 4.76 10.18 -31.85
C LYS A 224 6.18 10.41 -32.42
N LYS A 225 7.08 9.47 -32.21
CA LYS A 225 8.34 9.44 -32.96
C LYS A 225 8.03 9.28 -34.43
N ALA A 226 8.74 10.01 -35.30
CA ALA A 226 8.62 9.89 -36.76
C ALA A 226 8.72 8.40 -37.19
N ALA A 227 7.89 8.00 -38.13
CA ALA A 227 7.79 6.62 -38.62
C ALA A 227 9.16 6.05 -39.03
N GLY A 228 9.72 5.20 -38.17
CA GLY A 228 11.04 4.55 -38.40
C GLY A 228 11.37 3.52 -37.30
N SER A 229 10.69 3.55 -36.19
CA SER A 229 10.86 2.59 -35.09
C SER A 229 9.51 1.91 -34.79
N LEU A 230 9.10 1.01 -35.69
CA LEU A 230 7.96 0.10 -35.49
C LEU A 230 8.25 -1.01 -34.45
N LEU A 231 9.50 -1.11 -34.02
CA LEU A 231 9.91 -1.91 -32.86
C LEU A 231 10.18 -0.91 -31.72
N GLY A 232 9.13 -0.36 -31.14
CA GLY A 232 9.22 0.23 -29.83
C GLY A 232 9.78 -0.84 -28.90
N ASN A 233 10.94 -0.61 -28.29
CA ASN A 233 11.29 -1.35 -27.10
C ASN A 233 10.15 -1.11 -26.11
N ASP A 234 9.28 -2.09 -25.91
CA ASP A 234 8.39 -2.20 -24.76
C ASP A 234 9.23 -2.52 -23.51
N ALA A 235 10.32 -1.75 -23.34
CA ALA A 235 11.09 -1.80 -22.11
C ALA A 235 10.14 -1.33 -21.00
N ALA A 236 9.93 -2.18 -20.00
CA ALA A 236 9.12 -1.83 -18.84
C ALA A 236 9.57 -0.47 -18.29
N ALA A 237 8.62 0.35 -17.87
CA ALA A 237 8.88 1.70 -17.38
C ALA A 237 9.92 1.66 -16.25
N ALA A 238 11.01 2.43 -16.43
CA ALA A 238 12.08 2.51 -15.44
C ALA A 238 11.72 3.40 -14.24
N ILE A 239 10.53 4.03 -14.27
CA ILE A 239 9.91 4.73 -13.14
C ILE A 239 8.63 3.99 -12.77
N THR A 240 8.45 3.72 -11.49
CA THR A 240 7.20 3.20 -10.97
C THR A 240 6.62 4.15 -9.92
N LEU A 241 5.34 4.47 -10.06
CA LEU A 241 4.53 5.13 -9.05
C LEU A 241 3.71 4.07 -8.32
N ILE A 242 3.95 3.93 -7.03
CA ILE A 242 3.09 3.16 -6.12
C ILE A 242 2.34 4.16 -5.28
N GLY A 243 1.02 4.07 -5.26
CA GLY A 243 0.25 5.04 -4.50
C GLY A 243 -1.10 4.53 -4.04
N SER A 244 -1.78 5.40 -3.33
CA SER A 244 -3.15 5.26 -2.88
C SER A 244 -4.14 5.58 -4.01
N SER A 245 -5.41 5.74 -3.65
CA SER A 245 -6.43 6.27 -4.57
C SER A 245 -6.09 7.65 -5.14
N TYR A 246 -5.25 8.45 -4.47
CA TYR A 246 -4.74 9.73 -5.01
C TYR A 246 -3.92 9.54 -6.29
N SER A 247 -3.28 8.39 -6.45
CA SER A 247 -2.51 8.01 -7.64
C SER A 247 -3.36 7.32 -8.71
N ALA A 248 -4.65 7.15 -8.50
CA ALA A 248 -5.52 6.52 -9.50
C ALA A 248 -5.60 7.38 -10.79
N PRO A 249 -5.68 6.76 -11.97
CA PRO A 249 -5.62 7.47 -13.26
C PRO A 249 -6.64 8.59 -13.43
N TRP A 250 -7.83 8.45 -12.83
CA TRP A 250 -8.89 9.46 -12.89
C TRP A 250 -8.59 10.72 -12.08
N TYR A 251 -7.66 10.68 -11.10
CA TYR A 251 -7.16 11.87 -10.38
C TYR A 251 -5.92 12.49 -11.02
N ARG A 252 -5.49 11.99 -12.19
CA ARG A 252 -4.50 12.56 -13.09
C ARG A 252 -3.04 12.61 -12.61
N LEU A 253 -2.69 12.13 -11.43
CA LEU A 253 -1.29 12.15 -10.98
C LEU A 253 -0.34 11.38 -11.93
N PRO A 254 -0.67 10.17 -12.43
CA PRO A 254 0.22 9.47 -13.35
C PRO A 254 0.49 10.26 -14.64
N ASP A 255 -0.53 10.90 -15.21
CA ASP A 255 -0.40 11.73 -16.41
C ASP A 255 0.41 12.99 -16.13
N ALA A 256 0.14 13.66 -15.00
CA ALA A 256 0.89 14.83 -14.56
C ALA A 256 2.38 14.52 -14.38
N LEU A 257 2.71 13.35 -13.80
CA LEU A 257 4.10 12.91 -13.62
C LEU A 257 4.77 12.59 -14.96
N ARG A 258 4.08 11.93 -15.90
CA ARG A 258 4.64 11.71 -17.26
C ARG A 258 5.03 13.03 -17.91
N TYR A 259 4.14 14.03 -17.80
CA TYR A 259 4.41 15.37 -18.34
C TYR A 259 5.55 16.07 -17.58
N ALA A 260 5.54 16.09 -16.25
CA ALA A 260 6.55 16.78 -15.47
C ALA A 260 7.94 16.16 -15.58
N LEU A 261 8.02 14.82 -15.61
CA LEU A 261 9.29 14.09 -15.64
C LEU A 261 9.78 13.80 -17.07
N GLN A 262 8.92 13.95 -18.10
CA GLN A 262 9.23 13.58 -19.48
C GLN A 262 9.78 12.16 -19.59
N ARG A 263 9.11 11.22 -18.91
CA ARG A 263 9.42 9.78 -18.84
C ARG A 263 8.14 8.98 -18.75
N ASP A 264 8.13 7.77 -19.27
CA ASP A 264 7.01 6.86 -19.02
C ASP A 264 7.04 6.32 -17.59
N ILE A 265 5.85 6.04 -17.06
CA ILE A 265 5.65 5.66 -15.67
C ILE A 265 4.69 4.49 -15.60
N LEU A 266 5.12 3.40 -14.96
CA LEU A 266 4.22 2.36 -14.50
C LEU A 266 3.51 2.88 -13.24
N ALA A 267 2.20 3.03 -13.29
CA ALA A 267 1.41 3.50 -12.16
C ALA A 267 0.58 2.38 -11.57
N ILE A 268 0.72 2.16 -10.28
CA ILE A 268 -0.04 1.18 -9.49
C ILE A 268 -0.69 1.94 -8.34
N SER A 269 -2.02 1.97 -8.34
CA SER A 269 -2.81 2.59 -7.29
C SER A 269 -3.68 1.57 -6.58
N VAL A 270 -3.79 1.70 -5.27
CA VAL A 270 -4.57 0.80 -4.42
C VAL A 270 -5.51 1.63 -3.56
N GLU A 271 -6.78 1.25 -3.54
CA GLU A 271 -7.79 1.97 -2.77
C GLU A 271 -7.53 1.91 -1.25
N ALA A 272 -8.05 2.90 -0.53
CA ALA A 272 -7.77 3.16 0.89
C ALA A 272 -8.02 1.98 1.84
N THR A 273 -8.96 1.08 1.53
CA THR A 273 -9.24 -0.13 2.34
C THR A 273 -8.04 -1.08 2.40
N HIS A 274 -7.24 -1.11 1.35
CA HIS A 274 -6.05 -1.94 1.22
C HIS A 274 -4.78 -1.19 1.63
N GLY A 275 -4.74 0.11 1.32
CA GLY A 275 -3.64 1.03 1.64
C GLY A 275 -2.39 0.83 0.77
N SER A 276 -1.54 1.85 0.79
CA SER A 276 -0.30 1.89 -0.02
C SER A 276 0.70 0.79 0.33
N TRP A 277 0.62 0.22 1.56
CA TRP A 277 1.44 -0.92 1.99
C TRP A 277 1.17 -2.17 1.17
N VAL A 278 -0.11 -2.48 0.93
CA VAL A 278 -0.53 -3.62 0.09
C VAL A 278 -0.18 -3.39 -1.37
N GLY A 279 -0.27 -2.15 -1.84
CA GLY A 279 0.17 -1.78 -3.19
C GLY A 279 1.65 -2.08 -3.41
N MET A 280 2.50 -1.73 -2.44
CA MET A 280 3.92 -2.03 -2.47
C MET A 280 4.20 -3.54 -2.50
N GLU A 281 3.55 -4.31 -1.63
CA GLU A 281 3.68 -5.78 -1.63
C GLU A 281 3.28 -6.38 -2.97
N SER A 282 2.14 -5.97 -3.50
CA SER A 282 1.60 -6.50 -4.76
C SER A 282 2.56 -6.24 -5.92
N TYR A 283 3.12 -5.03 -6.00
CA TYR A 283 4.08 -4.67 -7.03
C TYR A 283 5.39 -5.44 -6.93
N LEU A 284 5.99 -5.51 -5.74
CA LEU A 284 7.28 -6.19 -5.56
C LEU A 284 7.21 -7.69 -5.86
N ARG A 285 6.04 -8.28 -5.71
CA ARG A 285 5.77 -9.68 -6.00
C ARG A 285 5.45 -9.94 -7.47
N ASP A 286 5.05 -8.92 -8.22
CA ASP A 286 4.65 -9.02 -9.61
C ASP A 286 5.83 -9.25 -10.54
N ASP A 287 5.60 -9.97 -11.64
CA ASP A 287 6.62 -10.26 -12.64
C ASP A 287 7.21 -8.98 -13.27
N SER A 288 6.44 -7.92 -13.37
CA SER A 288 6.93 -6.63 -13.88
C SER A 288 8.10 -6.09 -13.05
N PHE A 289 8.03 -6.23 -11.69
CA PHE A 289 9.15 -5.88 -10.83
C PHE A 289 10.27 -6.92 -10.84
N GLN A 290 9.91 -8.22 -10.81
CA GLN A 290 10.91 -9.28 -10.70
C GLN A 290 11.80 -9.38 -11.96
N THR A 291 11.26 -9.03 -13.13
CA THR A 291 12.00 -9.03 -14.42
C THR A 291 12.65 -7.69 -14.72
N ASN A 292 12.03 -6.55 -14.34
CA ASN A 292 12.50 -5.22 -14.69
C ASN A 292 12.36 -4.26 -13.49
N LYS A 293 13.40 -4.20 -12.66
CA LYS A 293 13.40 -3.31 -11.51
C LYS A 293 13.48 -1.85 -11.94
N PRO A 294 12.68 -0.94 -11.32
CA PRO A 294 12.75 0.48 -11.61
C PRO A 294 14.06 1.08 -11.11
N LYS A 295 14.53 2.13 -11.75
CA LYS A 295 15.63 2.97 -11.24
C LYS A 295 15.13 4.00 -10.23
N LEU A 296 13.91 4.48 -10.45
CA LEU A 296 13.23 5.45 -9.59
C LEU A 296 11.86 4.91 -9.18
N LEU A 297 11.63 4.81 -7.88
CA LEU A 297 10.36 4.46 -7.28
C LEU A 297 9.78 5.71 -6.61
N ILE A 298 8.60 6.12 -7.03
CA ILE A 298 7.82 7.18 -6.37
C ILE A 298 6.76 6.47 -5.52
N TRP A 299 6.81 6.66 -4.19
CA TRP A 299 5.82 6.09 -3.29
C TRP A 299 4.94 7.20 -2.73
N GLU A 300 3.69 7.25 -3.17
CA GLU A 300 2.69 8.18 -2.66
C GLU A 300 1.87 7.51 -1.55
N MET A 301 1.66 8.24 -0.46
CA MET A 301 0.82 7.83 0.66
C MET A 301 0.08 9.04 1.22
N PRO A 302 -1.25 8.95 1.49
CA PRO A 302 -1.94 10.03 2.19
C PRO A 302 -1.38 10.22 3.59
N GLU A 303 -1.21 11.47 4.02
CA GLU A 303 -0.74 11.79 5.37
C GLU A 303 -1.50 11.04 6.47
N ARG A 304 -2.83 10.93 6.33
CA ARG A 304 -3.70 10.23 7.29
C ARG A 304 -3.43 8.72 7.39
N ASP A 305 -2.78 8.14 6.40
CA ASP A 305 -2.49 6.70 6.37
C ASP A 305 -1.14 6.35 7.01
N MET A 306 -0.34 7.37 7.37
CA MET A 306 0.87 7.18 8.18
C MET A 306 0.59 6.61 9.57
N SER A 307 -0.62 6.80 10.12
CA SER A 307 -1.06 6.16 11.36
C SER A 307 -1.65 4.76 11.18
N LYS A 308 -1.49 4.16 9.98
CA LYS A 308 -2.06 2.85 9.64
C LYS A 308 -0.98 1.91 9.07
N PRO A 309 0.04 1.54 9.86
CA PRO A 309 1.05 0.57 9.45
C PRO A 309 0.42 -0.79 9.07
N PRO A 310 1.18 -1.75 8.55
CA PRO A 310 0.66 -3.06 8.15
C PRO A 310 -0.15 -3.79 9.23
N ASP A 311 0.20 -3.64 10.52
CA ASP A 311 -0.49 -4.22 11.67
C ASP A 311 -1.69 -3.40 12.20
N PHE A 312 -2.13 -2.41 11.44
CA PHE A 312 -3.28 -1.60 11.83
C PHE A 312 -4.51 -2.48 12.06
N LYS A 313 -5.02 -2.49 13.30
CA LYS A 313 -6.05 -3.42 13.81
C LYS A 313 -7.37 -3.44 13.05
N PHE A 314 -7.72 -2.35 12.35
CA PHE A 314 -8.94 -2.25 11.55
C PHE A 314 -8.73 -2.56 10.07
N ARG A 315 -7.53 -3.02 9.69
CA ARG A 315 -7.29 -3.52 8.33
C ARG A 315 -8.03 -4.84 8.12
N GLU A 316 -8.54 -5.05 6.91
CA GLU A 316 -9.14 -6.35 6.56
C GLU A 316 -8.14 -7.48 6.83
N ALA A 317 -8.62 -8.59 7.42
CA ALA A 317 -7.76 -9.70 7.87
C ALA A 317 -6.82 -10.23 6.76
N ARG A 318 -7.28 -10.27 5.51
CA ARG A 318 -6.47 -10.73 4.36
C ARG A 318 -5.30 -9.81 4.01
N TYR A 319 -5.32 -8.56 4.47
CA TYR A 319 -4.29 -7.54 4.23
C TYR A 319 -3.57 -7.12 5.51
N HIS A 320 -4.00 -7.64 6.64
CA HIS A 320 -3.33 -7.41 7.92
C HIS A 320 -2.07 -8.27 8.01
N SER A 321 -0.97 -7.67 8.44
CA SER A 321 0.23 -8.40 8.77
C SER A 321 1.00 -7.71 9.89
N ASP A 322 1.76 -8.47 10.65
CA ASP A 322 2.74 -7.90 11.56
C ASP A 322 3.74 -7.01 10.79
N ASN A 323 4.17 -5.92 11.40
CA ASN A 323 5.09 -4.95 10.78
C ASN A 323 6.44 -5.59 10.39
N THR A 324 6.96 -6.47 11.25
CA THR A 324 8.20 -7.21 10.96
C THR A 324 8.00 -8.19 9.81
N GLU A 325 6.87 -8.88 9.79
CA GLU A 325 6.53 -9.81 8.72
C GLU A 325 6.40 -9.08 7.38
N TRP A 326 5.71 -7.94 7.35
CA TRP A 326 5.62 -7.09 6.15
C TRP A 326 7.01 -6.71 5.65
N LEU A 327 7.89 -6.22 6.55
CA LEU A 327 9.24 -5.81 6.18
C LEU A 327 10.07 -6.98 5.62
N LEU A 328 9.98 -8.16 6.24
CA LEU A 328 10.68 -9.36 5.76
C LEU A 328 10.21 -9.77 4.36
N ARG A 329 8.90 -9.69 4.09
CA ARG A 329 8.34 -10.01 2.77
C ARG A 329 8.81 -9.04 1.69
N VAL A 330 8.60 -7.74 1.89
CA VAL A 330 8.97 -6.72 0.90
C VAL A 330 10.47 -6.67 0.67
N ALA A 331 11.26 -6.89 1.73
CA ALA A 331 12.71 -6.95 1.61
C ALA A 331 13.17 -8.19 0.81
N ALA A 332 12.56 -9.35 1.00
CA ALA A 332 12.89 -10.55 0.22
C ALA A 332 12.59 -10.34 -1.28
N TRP A 333 11.41 -9.82 -1.62
CA TRP A 333 11.05 -9.56 -3.02
C TRP A 333 11.93 -8.50 -3.67
N ALA A 334 12.37 -7.50 -2.91
CA ALA A 334 13.23 -6.44 -3.43
C ALA A 334 14.67 -6.89 -3.74
N GLN A 335 15.18 -7.98 -3.13
CA GLN A 335 16.56 -8.44 -3.36
C GLN A 335 16.81 -8.75 -4.84
N SER A 336 17.92 -8.27 -5.36
CA SER A 336 18.39 -8.55 -6.73
C SER A 336 19.20 -9.84 -6.78
N ASN A 337 19.94 -10.12 -5.72
CA ASN A 337 20.86 -11.24 -5.62
C ASN A 337 20.51 -12.10 -4.40
N CYS A 338 20.73 -13.40 -4.51
CA CYS A 338 20.65 -14.31 -3.40
C CYS A 338 21.98 -14.29 -2.64
N THR A 339 21.99 -13.84 -1.39
CA THR A 339 23.05 -14.15 -0.46
C THR A 339 22.75 -15.51 0.12
N PRO A 340 23.59 -16.54 -0.08
CA PRO A 340 23.31 -17.88 0.40
C PRO A 340 23.07 -17.91 1.91
N SER A 341 22.00 -18.61 2.33
CA SER A 341 21.76 -18.90 3.74
C SER A 341 22.74 -20.01 4.21
N PRO A 342 23.09 -20.03 5.50
CA PRO A 342 23.75 -21.20 6.09
C PRO A 342 22.84 -22.41 6.23
N VAL A 343 21.57 -22.30 5.86
CA VAL A 343 20.58 -23.37 5.84
C VAL A 343 20.52 -23.95 4.45
N ALA A 344 20.76 -25.26 4.32
CA ALA A 344 20.62 -25.97 3.06
C ALA A 344 19.23 -26.63 2.97
N ALA A 345 18.63 -26.54 1.80
CA ALA A 345 17.37 -27.24 1.50
C ALA A 345 17.61 -28.31 0.43
N LYS A 346 16.86 -29.38 0.51
CA LYS A 346 16.78 -30.41 -0.53
C LYS A 346 15.34 -30.80 -0.78
N VAL A 347 15.03 -31.13 -2.02
CA VAL A 347 13.78 -31.82 -2.39
C VAL A 347 13.89 -33.26 -1.96
N VAL A 348 12.90 -33.73 -1.20
CA VAL A 348 12.89 -35.12 -0.72
C VAL A 348 11.86 -35.95 -1.48
N ALA A 349 12.06 -37.27 -1.50
CA ALA A 349 11.09 -38.21 -2.07
C ALA A 349 9.76 -38.11 -1.28
N GLY A 350 8.64 -38.08 -2.01
CA GLY A 350 7.29 -38.00 -1.46
C GLY A 350 6.41 -37.05 -2.32
N GLY A 351 5.09 -37.18 -2.19
CA GLY A 351 4.15 -36.39 -2.99
C GLY A 351 4.37 -36.58 -4.48
N LEU A 352 4.80 -35.49 -5.17
CA LEU A 352 5.11 -35.52 -6.62
C LEU A 352 6.52 -36.03 -6.95
N VAL A 353 7.37 -36.28 -5.95
CA VAL A 353 8.76 -36.63 -6.14
C VAL A 353 8.99 -38.09 -5.74
N THR A 354 9.37 -38.91 -6.69
CA THR A 354 9.76 -40.35 -6.42
C THR A 354 11.24 -40.46 -6.04
N ASN A 355 12.09 -39.54 -6.53
CA ASN A 355 13.51 -39.45 -6.20
C ASN A 355 13.85 -37.98 -5.89
N ALA A 356 14.82 -37.73 -5.02
CA ALA A 356 15.30 -36.41 -4.73
C ALA A 356 15.92 -35.77 -5.97
N THR A 357 15.40 -34.65 -6.43
CA THR A 357 15.85 -33.86 -7.60
C THR A 357 15.73 -32.36 -7.33
N ASP A 358 16.54 -31.55 -8.02
CA ASP A 358 16.46 -30.09 -7.94
C ASP A 358 15.40 -29.52 -8.91
N SER A 359 14.78 -30.38 -9.72
CA SER A 359 13.75 -30.00 -10.68
C SER A 359 12.66 -31.07 -10.69
N VAL A 360 11.41 -30.60 -10.57
CA VAL A 360 10.22 -31.44 -10.62
C VAL A 360 9.32 -30.95 -11.74
N THR A 361 8.93 -31.88 -12.63
CA THR A 361 7.91 -31.62 -13.66
C THR A 361 6.80 -32.62 -13.46
N ALA A 362 5.58 -32.12 -13.33
CA ALA A 362 4.38 -32.96 -13.23
C ALA A 362 3.37 -32.54 -14.30
N GLY A 363 2.59 -33.50 -14.79
CA GLY A 363 1.40 -33.24 -15.59
C GLY A 363 0.26 -32.78 -14.68
N LYS A 364 -0.91 -33.42 -14.80
CA LYS A 364 -2.07 -33.09 -13.99
C LYS A 364 -1.80 -33.32 -12.50
N THR A 365 -2.05 -32.26 -11.68
CA THR A 365 -1.95 -32.32 -10.22
C THR A 365 -3.32 -32.10 -9.57
N THR A 366 -3.42 -32.44 -8.31
CA THR A 366 -4.60 -32.28 -7.43
C THR A 366 -4.24 -31.43 -6.22
N ASP A 367 -5.23 -31.13 -5.38
CA ASP A 367 -5.01 -30.39 -4.13
C ASP A 367 -4.24 -31.20 -3.06
N GLN A 368 -4.00 -32.50 -3.28
CA GLN A 368 -3.26 -33.36 -2.38
C GLN A 368 -1.81 -33.59 -2.80
N ASP A 369 -1.46 -33.22 -4.03
CA ASP A 369 -0.12 -33.38 -4.55
C ASP A 369 0.81 -32.27 -4.05
N PHE A 370 2.02 -32.62 -3.65
CA PHE A 370 2.99 -31.69 -3.10
C PHE A 370 4.44 -32.09 -3.43
N ILE A 371 5.31 -31.08 -3.35
CA ILE A 371 6.76 -31.25 -3.22
C ILE A 371 7.12 -31.00 -1.77
N GLU A 372 7.96 -31.84 -1.17
CA GLU A 372 8.47 -31.62 0.16
C GLU A 372 9.94 -31.19 0.13
N LEU A 373 10.23 -30.10 0.81
CA LEU A 373 11.56 -29.59 1.07
C LEU A 373 11.95 -29.91 2.52
N SER A 374 13.12 -30.47 2.72
CA SER A 374 13.72 -30.68 4.04
C SER A 374 14.91 -29.73 4.20
N PHE A 375 15.00 -29.06 5.35
CA PHE A 375 16.09 -28.18 5.72
C PHE A 375 17.02 -28.87 6.71
N ASP A 376 18.35 -28.74 6.53
CA ASP A 376 19.36 -29.31 7.42
C ASP A 376 19.40 -28.63 8.81
N LYS A 377 18.89 -27.40 8.89
CA LYS A 377 18.71 -26.59 10.11
C LYS A 377 17.38 -25.85 10.05
N PRO A 378 16.84 -25.44 11.21
CA PRO A 378 15.64 -24.62 11.20
C PRO A 378 15.84 -23.32 10.42
N ILE A 379 14.88 -22.96 9.58
CA ILE A 379 14.82 -21.68 8.86
C ILE A 379 14.67 -20.54 9.86
N GLY A 380 15.53 -19.52 9.75
CA GLY A 380 15.46 -18.30 10.54
C GLY A 380 14.58 -17.22 9.92
N LYS A 381 14.28 -16.17 10.71
CA LYS A 381 13.45 -15.04 10.25
C LYS A 381 13.98 -14.33 9.01
N LEU A 382 15.31 -14.28 8.85
CA LEU A 382 15.96 -13.60 7.72
C LEU A 382 16.10 -14.49 6.48
N ASP A 383 15.78 -15.78 6.58
CA ASP A 383 15.90 -16.68 5.45
C ASP A 383 14.65 -16.60 4.56
N TYR A 384 14.84 -16.75 3.26
CA TYR A 384 13.77 -16.79 2.27
C TYR A 384 14.13 -17.73 1.12
N LEU A 385 13.12 -18.23 0.44
CA LEU A 385 13.28 -19.15 -0.67
C LEU A 385 13.19 -18.41 -2.00
N ILE A 386 13.96 -18.89 -2.97
CA ILE A 386 13.81 -18.55 -4.38
C ILE A 386 13.70 -19.87 -5.16
N ALA A 387 12.72 -19.93 -6.06
CA ALA A 387 12.58 -21.01 -7.03
C ALA A 387 11.90 -20.47 -8.29
N SER A 388 12.08 -21.17 -9.42
CA SER A 388 11.25 -20.97 -10.61
C SER A 388 10.08 -21.94 -10.56
N VAL A 389 8.87 -21.44 -10.74
CA VAL A 389 7.66 -22.25 -10.77
C VAL A 389 6.79 -21.91 -11.96
N ALA A 390 6.07 -22.92 -12.47
CA ALA A 390 5.00 -22.71 -13.44
C ALA A 390 3.79 -23.55 -13.07
N THR A 391 2.60 -22.98 -13.19
CA THR A 391 1.32 -23.68 -13.01
C THR A 391 0.41 -23.40 -14.18
N THR A 392 -0.35 -24.38 -14.63
CA THR A 392 -1.37 -24.22 -15.67
C THR A 392 -2.74 -24.53 -15.07
N GLY A 393 -3.57 -23.47 -14.92
CA GLY A 393 -4.90 -23.55 -14.32
C GLY A 393 -4.95 -23.10 -12.85
N SER A 394 -3.99 -23.46 -12.01
CA SER A 394 -3.94 -22.97 -10.62
C SER A 394 -3.39 -21.54 -10.57
N LYS A 395 -4.13 -20.63 -9.94
CA LYS A 395 -3.72 -19.22 -9.74
C LYS A 395 -3.05 -18.97 -8.39
N LYS A 396 -2.81 -20.03 -7.62
CA LYS A 396 -2.11 -19.95 -6.34
C LYS A 396 -1.37 -21.27 -6.06
N ILE A 397 -0.32 -21.13 -5.28
CA ILE A 397 0.44 -22.24 -4.68
C ILE A 397 0.21 -22.11 -3.18
N VAL A 398 -0.10 -23.23 -2.52
CA VAL A 398 -0.24 -23.29 -1.07
C VAL A 398 1.04 -23.83 -0.48
N LEU A 399 1.52 -23.22 0.58
CA LEU A 399 2.73 -23.62 1.30
C LEU A 399 2.35 -24.06 2.72
N GLU A 400 2.87 -25.21 3.15
CA GLU A 400 2.76 -25.73 4.51
C GLU A 400 4.15 -25.79 5.14
N ALA A 401 4.41 -24.93 6.12
CA ALA A 401 5.66 -24.93 6.86
C ALA A 401 5.46 -25.63 8.21
N SER A 402 6.35 -26.59 8.54
CA SER A 402 6.26 -27.38 9.76
C SER A 402 7.65 -27.66 10.36
N GLY A 403 7.67 -28.06 11.63
CA GLY A 403 8.89 -28.41 12.36
C GLY A 403 8.57 -28.97 13.73
N SER A 404 9.57 -29.56 14.37
CA SER A 404 9.39 -30.15 15.71
C SER A 404 9.13 -29.07 16.75
N GLY A 405 7.99 -29.15 17.45
CA GLY A 405 7.60 -28.16 18.46
C GLY A 405 7.16 -26.82 17.94
N VAL A 406 6.91 -26.71 16.63
CA VAL A 406 6.42 -25.50 15.95
C VAL A 406 5.01 -25.78 15.43
N GLU A 407 4.10 -24.84 15.61
CA GLU A 407 2.78 -24.92 15.00
C GLU A 407 2.89 -24.85 13.48
N THR A 408 2.22 -25.77 12.79
CA THR A 408 2.17 -25.77 11.33
C THR A 408 1.52 -24.49 10.80
N ARG A 409 2.17 -23.85 9.84
CA ARG A 409 1.68 -22.65 9.19
C ARG A 409 1.34 -22.90 7.74
N TRP A 410 0.19 -22.37 7.32
CA TRP A 410 -0.29 -22.41 5.94
C TRP A 410 -0.35 -21.01 5.38
N PHE A 411 0.12 -20.83 4.15
CA PHE A 411 0.02 -19.55 3.46
C PHE A 411 -0.02 -19.73 1.94
N ASP A 412 -0.70 -18.79 1.29
CA ASP A 412 -0.89 -18.78 -0.16
C ASP A 412 0.15 -17.88 -0.84
N VAL A 413 0.68 -18.34 -1.95
CA VAL A 413 1.50 -17.53 -2.87
C VAL A 413 0.78 -17.49 -4.22
N PRO A 414 0.49 -16.29 -4.76
CA PRO A 414 -0.09 -16.17 -6.08
C PRO A 414 0.78 -16.80 -7.17
N ALA A 415 0.13 -17.36 -8.17
CA ALA A 415 0.75 -17.89 -9.38
C ALA A 415 -0.05 -17.42 -10.61
N PRO A 416 0.60 -17.17 -11.77
CA PRO A 416 -0.10 -16.70 -12.98
C PRO A 416 -1.13 -17.70 -13.51
N GLY A 417 -0.88 -19.00 -13.37
CA GLY A 417 -1.79 -20.06 -13.82
C GLY A 417 -1.87 -20.24 -15.33
N ASN A 418 -0.99 -19.59 -16.08
CA ASN A 418 -0.94 -19.57 -17.55
C ASN A 418 0.14 -20.48 -18.16
N GLY A 419 0.85 -21.23 -17.31
CA GLY A 419 1.96 -22.10 -17.75
C GLY A 419 3.30 -21.39 -17.93
N ALA A 420 3.35 -20.07 -17.81
CA ALA A 420 4.61 -19.34 -17.84
C ALA A 420 5.39 -19.55 -16.53
N GLU A 421 6.70 -19.64 -16.66
CA GLU A 421 7.60 -19.67 -15.50
C GLU A 421 7.63 -18.29 -14.84
N HIS A 422 7.58 -18.28 -13.53
CA HIS A 422 7.72 -17.07 -12.70
C HIS A 422 8.58 -17.33 -11.48
N VAL A 423 9.10 -16.28 -10.89
CA VAL A 423 9.95 -16.38 -9.70
C VAL A 423 9.07 -16.48 -8.45
N LEU A 424 9.08 -17.66 -7.82
CA LEU A 424 8.61 -17.82 -6.45
C LEU A 424 9.71 -17.32 -5.51
N LYS A 425 9.49 -16.19 -4.87
CA LYS A 425 10.39 -15.62 -3.89
C LYS A 425 9.59 -15.36 -2.61
N THR A 426 9.84 -16.14 -1.58
CA THR A 426 9.02 -16.10 -0.36
C THR A 426 9.83 -16.25 0.90
N PRO A 427 9.73 -15.31 1.87
CA PRO A 427 10.15 -15.56 3.23
C PRO A 427 9.21 -16.59 3.86
N LEU A 428 9.73 -17.40 4.74
CA LEU A 428 8.90 -18.29 5.55
C LEU A 428 8.48 -17.55 6.83
N PRO A 429 7.17 -17.55 7.17
CA PRO A 429 6.73 -16.96 8.42
C PRO A 429 7.38 -17.74 9.57
N SER A 430 8.21 -17.06 10.33
CA SER A 430 8.93 -17.64 11.46
C SER A 430 8.78 -16.72 12.65
N ASP A 431 8.14 -17.23 13.69
CA ASP A 431 8.03 -16.57 15.00
C ASP A 431 9.31 -16.72 15.86
N GLY A 432 10.40 -17.10 15.22
CA GLY A 432 11.70 -17.34 15.83
C GLY A 432 11.97 -18.78 16.21
N LYS A 433 10.99 -19.68 16.05
CA LYS A 433 11.17 -21.11 16.35
C LYS A 433 11.72 -21.92 15.17
N GLY A 434 11.57 -21.37 13.96
CA GLY A 434 12.10 -21.97 12.74
C GLY A 434 11.39 -23.24 12.29
N PHE A 435 11.30 -23.43 10.99
CA PHE A 435 10.73 -24.63 10.36
C PHE A 435 11.85 -25.49 9.79
N THR A 436 11.63 -26.80 9.75
CA THR A 436 12.57 -27.78 9.16
C THR A 436 12.01 -28.45 7.92
N THR A 437 10.73 -28.25 7.63
CA THR A 437 10.05 -28.85 6.47
C THR A 437 9.12 -27.83 5.83
N LEU A 438 9.06 -27.81 4.50
CA LEU A 438 8.11 -27.05 3.72
C LEU A 438 7.50 -27.93 2.64
N ARG A 439 6.17 -28.03 2.59
CA ARG A 439 5.44 -28.63 1.49
C ARG A 439 4.87 -27.56 0.58
N ILE A 440 5.00 -27.80 -0.71
CA ILE A 440 4.56 -26.89 -1.78
C ILE A 440 3.48 -27.60 -2.57
N PHE A 441 2.25 -27.13 -2.46
CA PHE A 441 1.07 -27.68 -3.13
C PHE A 441 0.73 -26.84 -4.36
N PRO A 442 0.90 -27.38 -5.59
CA PRO A 442 0.58 -26.63 -6.81
C PRO A 442 -0.94 -26.47 -7.06
N GLY A 443 -1.77 -27.17 -6.27
CA GLY A 443 -3.21 -27.20 -6.48
C GLY A 443 -3.62 -27.96 -7.74
N LYS A 444 -4.87 -27.76 -8.19
CA LYS A 444 -5.39 -28.35 -9.42
C LYS A 444 -4.77 -27.67 -10.63
N SER A 445 -3.72 -28.27 -11.17
CA SER A 445 -2.98 -27.78 -12.33
C SER A 445 -2.94 -28.87 -13.42
N SER A 446 -2.96 -28.47 -14.69
CA SER A 446 -2.79 -29.39 -15.81
C SER A 446 -1.31 -29.60 -16.17
N ALA A 447 -0.44 -28.72 -15.71
CA ALA A 447 1.01 -28.85 -15.75
C ALA A 447 1.64 -28.06 -14.62
N PHE A 448 2.71 -28.60 -14.03
CA PHE A 448 3.46 -27.97 -12.95
C PHE A 448 4.97 -28.17 -13.17
N VAL A 449 5.72 -27.12 -12.97
CA VAL A 449 7.18 -27.13 -12.97
C VAL A 449 7.70 -26.43 -11.72
N PHE A 450 8.71 -27.03 -11.11
CA PHE A 450 9.47 -26.44 -10.00
C PHE A 450 10.95 -26.70 -10.24
N LYS A 451 11.79 -25.67 -10.15
CA LYS A 451 13.23 -25.80 -10.35
C LYS A 451 14.03 -24.67 -9.73
N GLY A 452 15.34 -24.86 -9.58
CA GLY A 452 16.28 -23.80 -9.20
C GLY A 452 16.09 -23.33 -7.75
N LEU A 453 15.81 -24.25 -6.83
CA LEU A 453 15.67 -23.94 -5.41
C LEU A 453 16.93 -23.36 -4.81
N GLN A 454 16.80 -22.22 -4.17
CA GLN A 454 17.84 -21.56 -3.39
C GLN A 454 17.27 -21.12 -2.04
N VAL A 455 18.07 -21.25 -0.97
CA VAL A 455 17.79 -20.63 0.32
C VAL A 455 18.71 -19.42 0.47
N CYS A 456 18.11 -18.26 0.58
CA CYS A 456 18.80 -16.98 0.65
C CYS A 456 18.60 -16.37 2.03
N ARG A 457 19.51 -15.44 2.41
CA ARG A 457 19.45 -14.75 3.69
C ARG A 457 19.46 -13.25 3.48
N GLN A 458 18.59 -12.56 4.15
CA GLN A 458 18.55 -11.10 4.21
C GLN A 458 19.65 -10.55 5.14
N PRO A 459 20.06 -9.28 4.95
CA PRO A 459 21.05 -8.65 5.82
C PRO A 459 20.61 -8.63 7.29
N GLU A 460 21.56 -8.88 8.21
CA GLU A 460 21.32 -8.94 9.66
C GLU A 460 20.80 -7.61 10.25
N ASP A 461 21.12 -6.48 9.62
CA ASP A 461 20.69 -5.16 10.07
C ASP A 461 19.29 -4.77 9.60
N LEU A 462 18.57 -5.64 8.86
CA LEU A 462 17.20 -5.41 8.44
C LEU A 462 16.25 -5.25 9.63
N LEU A 463 16.50 -5.98 10.70
CA LEU A 463 15.67 -5.99 11.91
C LEU A 463 16.19 -5.06 13.05
N LYS A 464 17.24 -4.25 12.75
CA LYS A 464 17.84 -3.34 13.72
C LYS A 464 17.38 -1.89 13.59
#